data_996742c919c259be6cef7f7f1047903c
#
_entry.id   996742c919c259be6cef7f7f1047903c
#
_cell.length_a   1.000
_cell.length_b   1.000
_cell.length_c   1.000
_cell.angle_alpha   90.00
_cell.angle_beta   90.00
_cell.angle_gamma   90.00
#
_symmetry.space_group_name_H-M   'P 1'
#
loop_
_entity.id
_entity.type
_entity.pdbx_description
1 polymer ?
#
loop_
_entity_poly.entity_id
_entity_poly.type
_entity_poly.pdbx_seq_one_letter_code
_entity_poly.pdbx_strand_id
1 'polypeptide(L)'
;MWITTQFLTNTAPGTVVDLDVATPVAGRATSQVQVNASVDGELMLSSLCAHTSRPEGKRATFLTMPSVPPPKDCSPLTEPFDAVPNRPRSFFDSLDRRVAAGKFAFGEDQQPQPVPLAMWSRVRGQSLRTAASLAFIGDIVPLGICIALGQPLGGTSIDNTLRIVQTDFETEWALLEIIPESFQHSIGHGSVRMWSETGELLAVAQQTCIIRTSHHSAIPAGTSAGADSA
;
A
#
# COMPACT_ATOMS: atom_id res chain seq x y z
N MET A 1 -16.75 4.68 -0.13
CA MET A 1 -16.05 4.74 -1.43
C MET A 1 -15.23 3.48 -1.62
N TRP A 2 -15.07 3.03 -2.86
CA TRP A 2 -14.29 1.85 -3.20
C TRP A 2 -13.41 2.15 -4.41
N ILE A 3 -12.17 1.65 -4.37
CA ILE A 3 -11.20 1.74 -5.45
C ILE A 3 -10.52 0.36 -5.59
N THR A 4 -10.38 -0.14 -6.81
CA THR A 4 -9.50 -1.26 -7.12
C THR A 4 -8.57 -0.86 -8.25
N THR A 5 -7.28 -1.13 -8.09
CA THR A 5 -6.23 -0.77 -9.03
C THR A 5 -5.47 -2.02 -9.43
N GLN A 6 -5.26 -2.21 -10.73
CA GLN A 6 -4.30 -3.16 -11.27
C GLN A 6 -3.05 -2.41 -11.71
N PHE A 7 -1.89 -2.85 -11.24
CA PHE A 7 -0.59 -2.33 -11.64
C PHE A 7 -0.03 -3.22 -12.76
N LEU A 8 0.09 -2.66 -13.95
CA LEU A 8 0.47 -3.41 -15.16
C LEU A 8 1.97 -3.36 -15.40
N THR A 9 2.58 -2.21 -15.11
CA THR A 9 4.03 -2.01 -15.19
C THR A 9 4.46 -0.90 -14.25
N ASN A 10 5.75 -0.65 -14.17
CA ASN A 10 6.32 0.41 -13.35
C ASN A 10 6.97 1.49 -14.23
N THR A 11 7.13 2.69 -13.67
CA THR A 11 7.82 3.81 -14.32
C THR A 11 8.89 4.39 -13.40
N ALA A 12 9.82 5.14 -13.98
CA ALA A 12 10.88 5.79 -13.23
C ALA A 12 10.35 6.98 -12.42
N PRO A 13 10.92 7.27 -11.23
CA PRO A 13 10.60 8.49 -10.50
C PRO A 13 10.86 9.74 -11.34
N GLY A 14 9.92 10.71 -11.29
CA GLY A 14 10.00 11.96 -12.04
C GLY A 14 9.39 11.90 -13.44
N THR A 15 8.90 10.73 -13.87
CA THR A 15 8.17 10.62 -15.15
C THR A 15 6.81 11.30 -15.04
N VAL A 16 6.41 11.96 -16.11
CA VAL A 16 5.05 12.53 -16.25
C VAL A 16 4.09 11.39 -16.57
N VAL A 17 3.01 11.32 -15.80
CA VAL A 17 1.97 10.32 -15.97
C VAL A 17 0.70 11.00 -16.44
N ASP A 18 0.19 10.57 -17.58
CA ASP A 18 -1.10 11.01 -18.12
C ASP A 18 -2.24 10.22 -17.49
N LEU A 19 -3.27 10.93 -17.04
CA LEU A 19 -4.46 10.32 -16.46
C LEU A 19 -5.67 10.52 -17.37
N ASP A 20 -6.25 9.43 -17.85
CA ASP A 20 -7.54 9.39 -18.53
C ASP A 20 -8.63 8.97 -17.55
N VAL A 21 -9.64 9.83 -17.37
CA VAL A 21 -10.72 9.64 -16.40
C VAL A 21 -12.06 9.58 -17.11
N ALA A 22 -12.70 8.43 -17.06
CA ALA A 22 -14.05 8.22 -17.59
C ALA A 22 -15.06 8.03 -16.44
N THR A 23 -16.27 8.56 -16.63
CA THR A 23 -17.38 8.35 -15.71
C THR A 23 -18.53 7.65 -16.44
N PRO A 24 -18.44 6.33 -16.67
CA PRO A 24 -19.44 5.59 -17.44
C PRO A 24 -20.84 5.64 -16.80
N VAL A 25 -20.91 5.85 -15.49
CA VAL A 25 -22.19 6.03 -14.78
C VAL A 25 -22.09 7.23 -13.84
N ALA A 26 -22.82 8.29 -14.13
CA ALA A 26 -23.02 9.46 -13.26
C ALA A 26 -24.42 9.39 -12.65
N GLY A 27 -24.55 8.65 -11.56
CA GLY A 27 -25.84 8.47 -10.87
C GLY A 27 -26.05 9.52 -9.77
N ARG A 28 -27.32 9.73 -9.40
CA ARG A 28 -27.70 10.71 -8.36
C ARG A 28 -27.08 10.41 -6.97
N ALA A 29 -26.90 9.15 -6.64
CA ALA A 29 -26.38 8.73 -5.33
C ALA A 29 -25.12 7.85 -5.42
N THR A 30 -24.78 7.37 -6.61
CA THR A 30 -23.61 6.53 -6.85
C THR A 30 -23.10 6.79 -8.25
N SER A 31 -21.81 7.05 -8.39
CA SER A 31 -21.11 7.17 -9.67
C SER A 31 -20.03 6.11 -9.78
N GLN A 32 -19.86 5.59 -11.00
CA GLN A 32 -18.76 4.67 -11.34
C GLN A 32 -17.73 5.46 -12.14
N VAL A 33 -16.46 5.31 -11.79
CA VAL A 33 -15.35 6.02 -12.42
C VAL A 33 -14.30 5.01 -12.81
N GLN A 34 -13.72 5.18 -13.99
CA GLN A 34 -12.54 4.46 -14.45
C GLN A 34 -11.41 5.44 -14.64
N VAL A 35 -10.22 5.08 -14.21
CA VAL A 35 -9.00 5.85 -14.38
C VAL A 35 -7.93 4.96 -15.00
N ASN A 36 -7.37 5.38 -16.12
CA ASN A 36 -6.20 4.79 -16.72
C ASN A 36 -5.03 5.75 -16.59
N ALA A 37 -3.86 5.25 -16.18
CA ALA A 37 -2.65 6.03 -16.13
C ALA A 37 -1.64 5.50 -17.14
N SER A 38 -1.06 6.37 -17.95
CA SER A 38 -0.10 6.01 -19.00
C SER A 38 1.13 6.92 -19.00
N VAL A 39 2.22 6.40 -19.56
CA VAL A 39 3.47 7.11 -19.82
C VAL A 39 3.81 6.89 -21.28
N ASP A 40 3.98 7.97 -22.05
CA ASP A 40 4.26 7.92 -23.49
C ASP A 40 3.29 7.00 -24.27
N GLY A 41 2.03 6.93 -23.81
CA GLY A 41 0.98 6.08 -24.41
C GLY A 41 0.98 4.62 -23.93
N GLU A 42 1.95 4.19 -23.16
CA GLU A 42 1.95 2.85 -22.54
C GLU A 42 1.15 2.86 -21.23
N LEU A 43 0.21 1.94 -21.08
CA LEU A 43 -0.66 1.84 -19.91
C LEU A 43 0.09 1.28 -18.71
N MET A 44 0.20 2.07 -17.63
CA MET A 44 0.90 1.72 -16.39
C MET A 44 -0.02 1.07 -15.37
N LEU A 45 -1.21 1.61 -15.20
CA LEU A 45 -2.23 1.07 -14.30
C LEU A 45 -3.64 1.37 -14.79
N SER A 46 -4.59 0.58 -14.30
CA SER A 46 -6.03 0.81 -14.50
C SER A 46 -6.75 0.68 -13.17
N SER A 47 -7.64 1.64 -12.89
CA SER A 47 -8.42 1.68 -11.67
C SER A 47 -9.91 1.79 -11.94
N LEU A 48 -10.69 1.07 -11.16
CA LEU A 48 -12.15 1.21 -11.08
C LEU A 48 -12.53 1.76 -9.72
N CYS A 49 -13.41 2.75 -9.70
CA CYS A 49 -13.86 3.42 -8.48
C CYS A 49 -15.37 3.50 -8.43
N ALA A 50 -15.92 3.40 -7.22
CA ALA A 50 -17.31 3.75 -6.96
C ALA A 50 -17.37 4.83 -5.87
N HIS A 51 -17.99 5.94 -6.20
CA HIS A 51 -18.28 7.03 -5.28
C HIS A 51 -19.76 7.03 -4.90
N THR A 52 -20.05 7.24 -3.63
CA THR A 52 -21.43 7.36 -3.16
C THR A 52 -21.63 8.66 -2.41
N SER A 53 -22.77 9.31 -2.64
CA SER A 53 -23.27 10.43 -1.86
C SER A 53 -24.59 9.98 -1.23
N ARG A 54 -24.53 9.52 0.00
CA ARG A 54 -25.69 9.09 0.77
C ARG A 54 -25.90 10.04 1.93
N PRO A 55 -27.15 10.33 2.32
CA PRO A 55 -27.41 11.12 3.52
C PRO A 55 -26.84 10.39 4.75
N GLU A 56 -26.53 11.14 5.77
CA GLU A 56 -26.12 10.56 7.05
C GLU A 56 -27.19 9.59 7.58
N GLY A 57 -26.71 8.53 8.23
CA GLY A 57 -27.56 7.48 8.74
C GLY A 57 -26.90 6.71 9.88
N LYS A 58 -27.45 5.55 10.18
CA LYS A 58 -26.90 4.67 11.23
C LYS A 58 -25.46 4.30 10.89
N ARG A 59 -24.55 4.49 11.85
CA ARG A 59 -23.14 4.06 11.78
C ARG A 59 -22.94 2.85 12.67
N ALA A 60 -22.18 1.87 12.20
CA ALA A 60 -21.74 0.73 12.99
C ALA A 60 -20.39 0.23 12.46
N THR A 61 -19.44 -0.03 13.36
CA THR A 61 -18.19 -0.72 13.09
C THR A 61 -18.21 -2.05 13.82
N PHE A 62 -17.94 -3.14 13.12
CA PHE A 62 -17.97 -4.51 13.66
C PHE A 62 -16.59 -5.03 14.04
N LEU A 63 -15.58 -4.19 13.91
CA LEU A 63 -14.19 -4.46 14.26
C LEU A 63 -13.77 -3.56 15.41
N THR A 64 -12.78 -3.98 16.15
CA THR A 64 -12.16 -3.20 17.22
C THR A 64 -10.70 -2.98 16.88
N MET A 65 -10.23 -1.75 17.06
CA MET A 65 -8.82 -1.42 16.89
C MET A 65 -7.98 -2.26 17.87
N PRO A 66 -6.86 -2.84 17.43
CA PRO A 66 -5.93 -3.53 18.32
C PRO A 66 -5.47 -2.60 19.46
N SER A 67 -5.35 -3.18 20.67
CA SER A 67 -4.79 -2.45 21.81
C SER A 67 -3.28 -2.37 21.66
N VAL A 68 -2.76 -1.19 21.31
CA VAL A 68 -1.34 -0.93 21.08
C VAL A 68 -0.92 0.38 21.76
N PRO A 69 0.38 0.56 22.07
CA PRO A 69 0.87 1.84 22.57
C PRO A 69 0.63 2.97 21.54
N PRO A 70 0.42 4.23 22.02
CA PRO A 70 0.28 5.37 21.12
C PRO A 70 1.59 5.65 20.36
N PRO A 71 1.54 6.38 19.23
CA PRO A 71 2.72 6.57 18.37
C PRO A 71 3.96 7.10 19.10
N LYS A 72 3.77 8.01 20.05
CA LYS A 72 4.88 8.61 20.82
C LYS A 72 5.68 7.59 21.65
N ASP A 73 5.05 6.50 22.06
CA ASP A 73 5.64 5.45 22.90
C ASP A 73 6.15 4.26 22.07
N CYS A 74 6.05 4.33 20.76
CA CYS A 74 6.51 3.31 19.83
C CYS A 74 7.87 3.68 19.22
N SER A 75 8.74 2.66 19.02
CA SER A 75 10.03 2.84 18.35
C SER A 75 9.86 3.14 16.86
N PRO A 76 10.67 4.05 16.27
CA PRO A 76 10.71 4.20 14.83
C PRO A 76 11.05 2.87 14.14
N LEU A 77 10.38 2.61 13.01
CA LEU A 77 10.77 1.50 12.15
C LEU A 77 11.99 1.92 11.33
N THR A 78 13.09 1.21 11.53
CA THR A 78 14.33 1.34 10.76
C THR A 78 14.43 0.16 9.81
N GLU A 79 14.55 0.43 8.52
CA GLU A 79 14.71 -0.63 7.52
C GLU A 79 16.19 -0.92 7.25
N PRO A 80 16.53 -2.17 6.86
CA PRO A 80 17.91 -2.53 6.50
C PRO A 80 18.49 -1.64 5.40
N PHE A 81 17.61 -1.13 4.53
CA PHE A 81 18.00 -0.27 3.40
C PHE A 81 18.27 1.18 3.78
N ASP A 82 17.83 1.63 4.96
CA ASP A 82 18.02 3.02 5.39
C ASP A 82 19.49 3.37 5.59
N ALA A 83 20.33 2.35 5.87
CA ALA A 83 21.77 2.49 6.03
C ALA A 83 22.57 2.45 4.71
N VAL A 84 21.92 2.21 3.56
CA VAL A 84 22.60 2.14 2.25
C VAL A 84 22.83 3.55 1.73
N PRO A 85 24.12 4.01 1.60
CA PRO A 85 24.42 5.32 1.04
C PRO A 85 23.93 5.45 -0.39
N ASN A 86 23.35 6.62 -0.74
CA ASN A 86 22.90 6.94 -2.10
C ASN A 86 21.87 5.97 -2.70
N ARG A 87 21.10 5.25 -1.88
CA ARG A 87 20.00 4.44 -2.41
C ARG A 87 18.96 5.29 -3.13
N PRO A 88 18.30 4.75 -4.16
CA PRO A 88 17.17 5.44 -4.78
C PRO A 88 16.10 5.79 -3.73
N ARG A 89 15.48 6.94 -3.89
CA ARG A 89 14.33 7.31 -3.05
C ARG A 89 13.21 6.31 -3.23
N SER A 90 12.58 5.95 -2.13
CA SER A 90 11.39 5.10 -2.12
C SER A 90 10.21 5.90 -1.55
N PHE A 91 8.99 5.40 -1.76
CA PHE A 91 7.80 6.01 -1.19
C PHE A 91 7.87 6.05 0.36
N PHE A 92 8.56 5.11 0.97
CA PHE A 92 8.78 5.05 2.41
C PHE A 92 9.53 6.26 2.97
N ASP A 93 10.34 6.96 2.16
CA ASP A 93 11.02 8.19 2.57
C ASP A 93 10.06 9.34 2.88
N SER A 94 8.83 9.26 2.37
CA SER A 94 7.77 10.23 2.63
C SER A 94 6.96 9.90 3.90
N LEU A 95 7.24 8.79 4.57
CA LEU A 95 6.51 8.30 5.73
C LEU A 95 7.36 8.37 6.99
N ASP A 96 6.71 8.70 8.11
CA ASP A 96 7.19 8.31 9.44
C ASP A 96 6.44 7.05 9.85
N ARG A 97 7.18 6.06 10.34
CA ARG A 97 6.64 4.74 10.70
C ARG A 97 7.15 4.33 12.08
N ARG A 98 6.26 3.76 12.89
CA ARG A 98 6.58 3.30 14.25
C ARG A 98 5.98 1.93 14.51
N VAL A 99 6.77 1.03 15.09
CA VAL A 99 6.33 -0.34 15.38
C VAL A 99 5.38 -0.32 16.58
N ALA A 100 4.12 -0.70 16.38
CA ALA A 100 3.10 -0.73 17.42
C ALA A 100 2.90 -2.14 17.99
N ALA A 101 2.96 -3.18 17.15
CA ALA A 101 2.92 -4.58 17.57
C ALA A 101 3.56 -5.49 16.51
N GLY A 102 4.05 -6.65 16.95
CA GLY A 102 4.80 -7.58 16.12
C GLY A 102 6.30 -7.29 16.12
N LYS A 103 7.05 -8.18 15.49
CA LYS A 103 8.51 -8.05 15.38
C LYS A 103 8.88 -7.68 13.96
N PHE A 104 9.22 -6.41 13.76
CA PHE A 104 9.70 -5.88 12.48
C PHE A 104 11.22 -6.06 12.41
N ALA A 105 11.67 -7.28 12.13
CA ALA A 105 13.08 -7.61 12.02
C ALA A 105 13.32 -8.50 10.81
N PHE A 106 14.49 -8.34 10.23
CA PHE A 106 14.96 -9.14 9.10
C PHE A 106 16.26 -9.86 9.47
N GLY A 107 16.48 -11.07 8.97
CA GLY A 107 17.69 -11.83 9.19
C GLY A 107 17.62 -13.20 8.54
N GLU A 108 18.77 -13.80 8.24
CA GLU A 108 18.86 -15.09 7.54
C GLU A 108 18.27 -16.26 8.35
N ASP A 109 18.29 -16.15 9.69
CA ASP A 109 17.78 -17.18 10.61
C ASP A 109 16.37 -16.86 11.17
N GLN A 110 15.65 -15.90 10.60
CA GLN A 110 14.35 -15.53 11.11
C GLN A 110 13.30 -16.58 10.72
N GLN A 111 12.67 -17.13 11.74
CA GLN A 111 11.48 -17.96 11.57
C GLN A 111 10.28 -17.07 11.17
N PRO A 112 9.29 -17.61 10.45
CA PRO A 112 8.06 -16.88 10.17
C PRO A 112 7.48 -16.24 11.44
N GLN A 113 7.12 -14.97 11.33
CA GLN A 113 6.66 -14.18 12.47
C GLN A 113 5.16 -14.33 12.67
N PRO A 114 4.69 -14.32 13.92
CA PRO A 114 3.26 -14.30 14.17
C PRO A 114 2.62 -13.02 13.63
N VAL A 115 1.41 -13.15 13.13
CA VAL A 115 0.56 -12.07 12.60
C VAL A 115 -0.67 -11.90 13.50
N PRO A 116 -1.33 -10.75 13.53
CA PRO A 116 -1.09 -9.55 12.70
C PRO A 116 0.11 -8.72 13.19
N LEU A 117 0.63 -7.90 12.24
CA LEU A 117 1.59 -6.84 12.53
C LEU A 117 0.84 -5.52 12.70
N ALA A 118 1.33 -4.62 13.54
CA ALA A 118 0.74 -3.30 13.66
C ALA A 118 1.81 -2.21 13.64
N MET A 119 1.54 -1.17 12.85
CA MET A 119 2.47 -0.07 12.63
C MET A 119 1.71 1.25 12.56
N TRP A 120 2.12 2.23 13.33
CA TRP A 120 1.71 3.61 13.13
C TRP A 120 2.43 4.19 11.92
N SER A 121 1.67 4.84 11.05
CA SER A 121 2.21 5.51 9.87
C SER A 121 1.58 6.89 9.71
N ARG A 122 2.40 7.86 9.26
CA ARG A 122 1.94 9.18 8.83
C ARG A 122 2.74 9.66 7.63
N VAL A 123 2.13 10.54 6.83
CA VAL A 123 2.85 11.27 5.79
C VAL A 123 3.58 12.44 6.43
N ARG A 124 4.88 12.60 6.16
CA ARG A 124 5.69 13.68 6.74
C ARG A 124 5.14 15.05 6.37
N GLY A 125 4.92 15.88 7.39
CA GLY A 125 4.45 17.25 7.23
C GLY A 125 2.99 17.41 6.81
N GLN A 126 2.20 16.34 6.86
CA GLN A 126 0.78 16.37 6.48
C GLN A 126 -0.07 15.55 7.44
N SER A 127 -1.25 16.05 7.78
CA SER A 127 -2.30 15.24 8.40
C SER A 127 -3.00 14.37 7.34
N LEU A 128 -3.44 13.20 7.75
CA LEU A 128 -4.25 12.32 6.92
C LEU A 128 -5.70 12.80 6.95
N ARG A 129 -6.24 13.21 5.79
CA ARG A 129 -7.58 13.80 5.68
C ARG A 129 -8.37 13.31 4.48
N THR A 130 -7.75 12.56 3.59
CA THR A 130 -8.35 12.23 2.29
C THR A 130 -8.23 10.73 1.98
N ALA A 131 -9.13 10.27 1.11
CA ALA A 131 -9.02 8.93 0.54
C ALA A 131 -7.66 8.68 -0.13
N ALA A 132 -7.08 9.69 -0.77
CA ALA A 132 -5.77 9.60 -1.41
C ALA A 132 -4.66 9.37 -0.38
N SER A 133 -4.70 10.04 0.79
CA SER A 133 -3.72 9.79 1.86
C SER A 133 -3.83 8.38 2.43
N LEU A 134 -5.05 7.82 2.55
CA LEU A 134 -5.26 6.43 2.95
C LEU A 134 -4.77 5.44 1.90
N ALA A 135 -5.02 5.72 0.61
CA ALA A 135 -4.49 4.90 -0.49
C ALA A 135 -2.96 4.89 -0.50
N PHE A 136 -2.34 6.04 -0.25
CA PHE A 136 -0.89 6.18 -0.21
C PHE A 136 -0.26 5.35 0.91
N ILE A 137 -0.78 5.44 2.15
CA ILE A 137 -0.23 4.66 3.28
C ILE A 137 -0.66 3.18 3.26
N GLY A 138 -1.70 2.84 2.51
CA GLY A 138 -2.28 1.50 2.44
C GLY A 138 -1.54 0.53 1.52
N ASP A 139 -0.57 1.00 0.74
CA ASP A 139 0.29 0.16 -0.10
C ASP A 139 1.45 -0.44 0.73
N ILE A 140 1.11 -1.33 1.66
CA ILE A 140 2.03 -1.81 2.71
C ILE A 140 2.08 -3.34 2.85
N VAL A 141 1.18 -4.06 2.20
CA VAL A 141 1.12 -5.53 2.31
C VAL A 141 2.43 -6.20 1.90
N PRO A 142 3.13 -5.77 0.82
CA PRO A 142 4.43 -6.36 0.45
C PRO A 142 5.44 -6.30 1.59
N LEU A 143 5.52 -5.15 2.30
CA LEU A 143 6.37 -5.02 3.48
C LEU A 143 5.94 -5.99 4.59
N GLY A 144 4.64 -6.09 4.86
CA GLY A 144 4.11 -7.01 5.86
C GLY A 144 4.47 -8.47 5.59
N ILE A 145 4.40 -8.89 4.33
CA ILE A 145 4.78 -10.26 3.92
C ILE A 145 6.29 -10.46 4.09
N CYS A 146 7.13 -9.51 3.68
CA CYS A 146 8.58 -9.59 3.87
C CYS A 146 8.94 -9.73 5.35
N ILE A 147 8.28 -8.97 6.23
CA ILE A 147 8.46 -9.05 7.68
C ILE A 147 8.01 -10.42 8.22
N ALA A 148 6.84 -10.90 7.79
CA ALA A 148 6.33 -12.21 8.21
C ALA A 148 7.25 -13.35 7.79
N LEU A 149 7.90 -13.23 6.63
CA LEU A 149 8.91 -14.18 6.15
C LEU A 149 10.28 -13.99 6.84
N GLY A 150 10.49 -12.88 7.57
CA GLY A 150 11.76 -12.54 8.21
C GLY A 150 12.87 -12.15 7.23
N GLN A 151 12.54 -11.79 5.99
CA GLN A 151 13.51 -11.54 4.92
C GLN A 151 13.33 -10.15 4.30
N PRO A 152 14.43 -9.41 4.04
CA PRO A 152 14.38 -8.10 3.38
C PRO A 152 14.24 -8.28 1.87
N LEU A 153 13.07 -8.70 1.42
CA LEU A 153 12.77 -9.00 0.02
C LEU A 153 12.14 -7.79 -0.66
N GLY A 154 12.31 -7.70 -1.98
CA GLY A 154 11.60 -6.73 -2.81
C GLY A 154 10.23 -7.25 -3.21
N GLY A 155 9.20 -6.39 -3.12
CA GLY A 155 7.85 -6.71 -3.59
C GLY A 155 7.42 -5.80 -4.74
N THR A 156 6.60 -6.34 -5.64
CA THR A 156 5.92 -5.59 -6.70
C THR A 156 4.43 -5.86 -6.58
N SER A 157 3.64 -4.82 -6.38
CA SER A 157 2.18 -4.92 -6.31
C SER A 157 1.61 -5.32 -7.67
N ILE A 158 0.66 -6.26 -7.68
CA ILE A 158 -0.14 -6.65 -8.83
C ILE A 158 -1.46 -5.89 -8.80
N ASP A 159 -2.09 -5.84 -7.62
CA ASP A 159 -3.33 -5.10 -7.40
C ASP A 159 -3.34 -4.44 -6.02
N ASN A 160 -4.27 -3.53 -5.85
CA ASN A 160 -4.66 -3.00 -4.54
C ASN A 160 -6.14 -2.66 -4.58
N THR A 161 -6.90 -3.19 -3.63
CA THR A 161 -8.32 -2.85 -3.45
C THR A 161 -8.50 -2.15 -2.11
N LEU A 162 -9.02 -0.93 -2.15
CA LEU A 162 -9.25 -0.09 -0.97
C LEU A 162 -10.75 0.22 -0.83
N ARG A 163 -11.28 0.02 0.36
CA ARG A 163 -12.63 0.43 0.76
C ARG A 163 -12.52 1.49 1.84
N ILE A 164 -12.90 2.71 1.51
CA ILE A 164 -12.93 3.83 2.44
C ILE A 164 -14.23 3.75 3.26
N VAL A 165 -14.07 3.61 4.56
CA VAL A 165 -15.17 3.56 5.53
C VAL A 165 -15.54 4.96 5.99
N GLN A 166 -14.55 5.78 6.30
CA GLN A 166 -14.71 7.15 6.78
C GLN A 166 -14.12 8.14 5.77
N THR A 167 -14.90 9.12 5.35
CA THR A 167 -14.48 10.16 4.40
C THR A 167 -14.27 11.53 5.06
N ASP A 168 -14.88 11.73 6.22
CA ASP A 168 -14.76 12.93 7.04
C ASP A 168 -13.95 12.56 8.29
N PHE A 169 -12.63 12.71 8.19
CA PHE A 169 -11.69 12.41 9.27
C PHE A 169 -10.47 13.32 9.16
N GLU A 170 -9.83 13.52 10.29
CA GLU A 170 -8.51 14.11 10.38
C GLU A 170 -7.73 13.37 11.46
N THR A 171 -6.55 12.85 11.10
CA THR A 171 -5.65 12.21 12.04
C THR A 171 -4.20 12.48 11.64
N GLU A 172 -3.32 12.63 12.60
CA GLU A 172 -1.89 12.76 12.32
C GLU A 172 -1.30 11.39 11.97
N TRP A 173 -1.62 10.38 12.76
CA TRP A 173 -1.18 9.02 12.56
C TRP A 173 -2.34 8.10 12.24
N ALA A 174 -2.12 7.11 11.40
CA ALA A 174 -3.01 5.98 11.26
C ALA A 174 -2.29 4.70 11.71
N LEU A 175 -3.01 3.86 12.46
CA LEU A 175 -2.56 2.52 12.76
C LEU A 175 -2.89 1.61 11.58
N LEU A 176 -1.87 1.00 11.01
CA LEU A 176 -1.96 -0.03 9.98
C LEU A 176 -1.87 -1.40 10.67
N GLU A 177 -2.99 -2.09 10.78
CA GLU A 177 -3.06 -3.49 11.19
C GLU A 177 -2.87 -4.33 9.93
N ILE A 178 -1.67 -4.90 9.76
CA ILE A 178 -1.25 -5.60 8.55
C ILE A 178 -1.38 -7.10 8.79
N ILE A 179 -2.11 -7.78 7.93
CA ILE A 179 -2.42 -9.20 8.03
C ILE A 179 -1.89 -9.90 6.77
N PRO A 180 -0.63 -10.37 6.78
CA PRO A 180 -0.17 -11.33 5.77
C PRO A 180 -1.04 -12.58 5.82
N GLU A 181 -1.65 -12.95 4.71
CA GLU A 181 -2.62 -14.06 4.65
C GLU A 181 -2.00 -15.31 4.03
N SER A 182 -1.21 -15.13 2.97
CA SER A 182 -0.52 -16.24 2.32
C SER A 182 0.69 -15.79 1.54
N PHE A 183 1.64 -16.72 1.37
CA PHE A 183 2.76 -16.60 0.45
C PHE A 183 3.04 -17.96 -0.18
N GLN A 184 2.91 -18.05 -1.49
CA GLN A 184 3.17 -19.27 -2.24
C GLN A 184 3.58 -18.95 -3.69
N HIS A 185 4.54 -19.68 -4.24
CA HIS A 185 5.02 -19.46 -5.62
C HIS A 185 5.43 -18.00 -5.93
N SER A 186 6.07 -17.34 -4.96
CA SER A 186 6.43 -15.92 -5.02
C SER A 186 5.25 -14.93 -5.06
N ILE A 187 4.04 -15.40 -4.92
CA ILE A 187 2.83 -14.57 -4.80
C ILE A 187 2.47 -14.44 -3.32
N GLY A 188 2.30 -13.20 -2.89
CA GLY A 188 1.85 -12.87 -1.56
C GLY A 188 0.48 -12.19 -1.58
N HIS A 189 -0.35 -12.53 -0.61
CA HIS A 189 -1.65 -11.91 -0.36
C HIS A 189 -1.74 -11.42 1.07
N GLY A 190 -2.44 -10.32 1.26
CA GLY A 190 -2.68 -9.79 2.58
C GLY A 190 -3.70 -8.67 2.60
N SER A 191 -4.08 -8.30 3.81
CA SER A 191 -5.00 -7.21 4.06
C SER A 191 -4.44 -6.22 5.07
N VAL A 192 -5.01 -5.00 5.06
CA VAL A 192 -4.70 -3.93 6.00
C VAL A 192 -6.00 -3.31 6.48
N ARG A 193 -6.10 -3.10 7.79
CA ARG A 193 -7.12 -2.25 8.41
C ARG A 193 -6.44 -0.98 8.89
N MET A 194 -7.06 0.16 8.59
CA MET A 194 -6.52 1.48 8.90
C MET A 194 -7.38 2.14 9.95
N TRP A 195 -6.78 2.53 11.06
CA TRP A 195 -7.47 3.11 12.20
C TRP A 195 -6.93 4.50 12.50
N SER A 196 -7.78 5.43 12.90
CA SER A 196 -7.34 6.71 13.46
C SER A 196 -6.70 6.52 14.84
N GLU A 197 -6.04 7.56 15.35
CA GLU A 197 -5.53 7.57 16.74
C GLU A 197 -6.64 7.43 17.78
N THR A 198 -7.87 7.78 17.42
CA THR A 198 -9.06 7.67 18.30
C THR A 198 -9.78 6.33 18.19
N GLY A 199 -9.29 5.41 17.34
CA GLY A 199 -9.86 4.06 17.19
C GLY A 199 -10.97 3.96 16.16
N GLU A 200 -11.16 4.94 15.31
CA GLU A 200 -12.14 4.88 14.21
C GLU A 200 -11.56 4.11 13.02
N LEU A 201 -12.33 3.18 12.47
CA LEU A 201 -11.95 2.48 11.25
C LEU A 201 -12.07 3.43 10.06
N LEU A 202 -10.94 3.77 9.44
CA LEU A 202 -10.86 4.69 8.31
C LEU A 202 -11.03 3.96 6.97
N ALA A 203 -10.35 2.83 6.81
CA ALA A 203 -10.38 2.05 5.58
C ALA A 203 -9.99 0.59 5.83
N VAL A 204 -10.30 -0.26 4.86
CA VAL A 204 -9.77 -1.62 4.72
C VAL A 204 -9.21 -1.80 3.32
N ALA A 205 -8.05 -2.45 3.20
CA ALA A 205 -7.41 -2.74 1.92
C ALA A 205 -7.04 -4.22 1.81
N GLN A 206 -6.97 -4.70 0.59
CA GLN A 206 -6.43 -6.02 0.22
C GLN A 206 -5.49 -5.84 -0.95
N GLN A 207 -4.41 -6.62 -0.96
CA GLN A 207 -3.37 -6.49 -1.97
C GLN A 207 -2.76 -7.84 -2.31
N THR A 208 -2.47 -8.03 -3.60
CA THR A 208 -1.66 -9.11 -4.12
C THR A 208 -0.33 -8.56 -4.61
N CYS A 209 0.76 -9.25 -4.33
CA CYS A 209 2.09 -8.83 -4.76
C CYS A 209 2.97 -10.02 -5.17
N ILE A 210 3.95 -9.76 -6.02
CA ILE A 210 5.06 -10.67 -6.28
C ILE A 210 6.17 -10.30 -5.31
N ILE A 211 6.66 -11.27 -4.55
CA ILE A 211 7.83 -11.12 -3.67
C ILE A 211 9.02 -11.81 -4.34
N ARG A 212 10.06 -11.04 -4.61
CA ARG A 212 11.29 -11.54 -5.24
C ARG A 212 12.23 -12.07 -4.18
N THR A 213 12.43 -13.38 -4.17
CA THR A 213 13.46 -14.01 -3.34
C THR A 213 14.84 -13.82 -3.97
N SER A 214 15.89 -13.74 -3.17
CA SER A 214 17.28 -13.44 -3.57
C SER A 214 17.86 -14.36 -4.66
N HIS A 215 17.21 -15.45 -4.98
CA HIS A 215 17.60 -16.34 -6.10
C HIS A 215 17.19 -15.85 -7.49
N HIS A 216 16.46 -14.74 -7.62
CA HIS A 216 15.96 -14.18 -8.90
C HIS A 216 16.44 -12.75 -9.18
N SER A 217 17.46 -12.26 -8.50
CA SER A 217 18.02 -10.93 -8.76
C SER A 217 19.01 -10.93 -9.92
N ALA A 218 18.58 -11.25 -11.14
CA ALA A 218 19.27 -10.88 -12.37
C ALA A 218 18.34 -11.01 -13.58
N ILE A 219 17.43 -10.06 -13.75
CA ILE A 219 16.95 -9.72 -15.08
C ILE A 219 17.51 -8.32 -15.36
N PRO A 220 18.55 -8.16 -16.20
CA PRO A 220 18.95 -6.85 -16.65
C PRO A 220 17.82 -6.24 -17.46
N ALA A 221 17.55 -4.95 -17.21
CA ALA A 221 16.65 -4.15 -18.02
C ALA A 221 17.01 -4.32 -19.50
N GLY A 222 15.98 -4.58 -20.32
CA GLY A 222 16.12 -5.01 -21.70
C GLY A 222 17.04 -4.14 -22.54
N THR A 223 17.99 -4.78 -23.17
CA THR A 223 18.57 -4.33 -24.43
C THR A 223 17.52 -4.60 -25.51
N SER A 224 16.97 -3.53 -26.07
CA SER A 224 16.25 -3.57 -27.33
C SER A 224 17.14 -4.23 -28.39
N ALA A 225 16.81 -5.46 -28.78
CA ALA A 225 17.41 -6.06 -29.96
C ALA A 225 16.92 -5.30 -31.18
N GLY A 226 17.81 -4.55 -31.80
CA GLY A 226 17.59 -3.96 -33.11
C GLY A 226 17.26 -5.05 -34.12
N ALA A 227 16.21 -4.82 -34.86
CA ALA A 227 15.94 -5.55 -36.09
C ALA A 227 17.02 -5.15 -37.10
N ASP A 228 17.87 -6.08 -37.41
CA ASP A 228 18.68 -6.00 -38.62
C ASP A 228 18.13 -6.98 -39.65
N SER A 229 17.85 -6.37 -40.78
CA SER A 229 17.38 -6.92 -42.01
C SER A 229 18.39 -7.84 -42.71
N ALA A 230 17.98 -8.97 -43.21
CA ALA A 230 18.39 -9.58 -44.47
C ALA A 230 17.31 -10.55 -44.96
#